data_23b52a465e3c3eee9e7c9169ffa6c67d
#
_entry.id   23b52a465e3c3eee9e7c9169ffa6c67d
#
_cell.length_a   1.000
_cell.length_b   1.000
_cell.length_c   1.000
_cell.angle_alpha   90.00
_cell.angle_beta   90.00
_cell.angle_gamma   90.00
#
_symmetry.space_group_name_H-M   'P 1'
#
loop_
_entity.id
_entity.type
_entity.pdbx_description
1 polymer ?
#
loop_
_entity_poly.entity_id
_entity_poly.type
_entity_poly.pdbx_seq_one_letter_code
_entity_poly.pdbx_strand_id
1 'polypeptide(L)'
;PAVSARINHLVKQNYITGFHASLNPELLGYHIKAFINLEVAPKDKKEFYPYIENWPNVIECNCVTGDYSMLLEVQFKSTDELDQFIGELQVYGRTKTLIVFSTSVEHREVAVQ
;
A
#
# COMPACT_ATOMS: atom_id res chain seq x y z
N PRO A 1 -9.32 9.35 5.86
CA PRO A 1 -9.95 10.65 5.63
C PRO A 1 -11.18 10.55 4.74
N ALA A 2 -12.21 11.34 5.04
CA ALA A 2 -13.48 11.27 4.34
C ALA A 2 -13.34 11.60 2.84
N VAL A 3 -12.43 12.51 2.50
CA VAL A 3 -12.22 12.92 1.09
C VAL A 3 -11.67 11.76 0.28
N SER A 4 -10.65 11.06 0.77
CA SER A 4 -10.08 9.90 0.08
C SER A 4 -11.10 8.78 -0.09
N ALA A 5 -11.88 8.50 0.95
CA ALA A 5 -12.90 7.46 0.89
C ALA A 5 -13.98 7.79 -0.13
N ARG A 6 -14.37 9.07 -0.20
CA ARG A 6 -15.39 9.53 -1.16
C ARG A 6 -14.91 9.39 -2.60
N ILE A 7 -13.67 9.78 -2.87
CA ILE A 7 -13.10 9.67 -4.22
C ILE A 7 -12.99 8.20 -4.63
N ASN A 8 -12.52 7.34 -3.74
CA ASN A 8 -12.42 5.91 -4.01
C ASN A 8 -13.79 5.29 -4.31
N HIS A 9 -14.82 5.70 -3.57
CA HIS A 9 -16.17 5.24 -3.81
C HIS A 9 -16.68 5.61 -5.21
N LEU A 10 -16.45 6.87 -5.62
CA LEU A 10 -16.85 7.34 -6.95
C LEU A 10 -16.13 6.59 -8.06
N VAL A 11 -14.84 6.32 -7.90
CA VAL A 11 -14.06 5.52 -8.87
C VAL A 11 -14.62 4.12 -8.97
N LYS A 12 -14.92 3.47 -7.86
CA LYS A 12 -15.49 2.12 -7.85
C LYS A 12 -16.84 2.05 -8.55
N GLN A 13 -17.59 3.14 -8.52
CA GLN A 13 -18.91 3.21 -9.18
C GLN A 13 -18.82 3.68 -10.62
N ASN A 14 -17.61 3.88 -11.15
CA ASN A 14 -17.35 4.35 -12.52
C ASN A 14 -17.92 5.74 -12.84
N TYR A 15 -18.22 6.55 -11.83
CA TYR A 15 -18.68 7.92 -12.04
C TYR A 15 -17.56 8.82 -12.53
N ILE A 16 -16.33 8.51 -12.18
CA ILE A 16 -15.15 9.28 -12.59
C ILE A 16 -14.10 8.38 -13.20
N THR A 17 -14.53 7.59 -14.20
CA THR A 17 -13.62 6.72 -14.94
C THR A 17 -12.52 7.54 -15.60
N GLY A 18 -11.27 7.17 -15.36
CA GLY A 18 -10.13 7.89 -15.89
C GLY A 18 -9.75 9.15 -15.12
N PHE A 19 -10.48 9.47 -14.04
CA PHE A 19 -10.13 10.60 -13.19
C PHE A 19 -8.99 10.21 -12.25
N HIS A 20 -7.94 11.04 -12.23
CA HIS A 20 -6.78 10.83 -11.37
C HIS A 20 -6.73 11.93 -10.32
N ALA A 21 -7.40 11.70 -9.20
CA ALA A 21 -7.32 12.59 -8.06
C ALA A 21 -5.96 12.39 -7.39
N SER A 22 -5.05 13.33 -7.61
CA SER A 22 -3.76 13.32 -6.96
C SER A 22 -3.89 14.00 -5.60
N LEU A 23 -4.15 13.22 -4.56
CA LEU A 23 -4.12 13.70 -3.19
C LEU A 23 -2.68 13.62 -2.70
N ASN A 24 -2.16 14.74 -2.18
CA ASN A 24 -0.84 14.74 -1.60
C ASN A 24 -0.90 14.10 -0.21
N PRO A 25 -0.34 12.90 -0.01
CA PRO A 25 -0.42 12.22 1.28
C PRO A 25 0.20 13.00 2.43
N GLU A 26 1.25 13.78 2.16
CA GLU A 26 1.88 14.59 3.21
C GLU A 26 0.93 15.63 3.78
N LEU A 27 0.10 16.25 2.93
CA LEU A 27 -0.89 17.21 3.39
C LEU A 27 -1.96 16.56 4.26
N LEU A 28 -2.14 15.24 4.13
CA LEU A 28 -3.07 14.45 4.94
C LEU A 28 -2.38 13.86 6.18
N GLY A 29 -1.12 14.17 6.40
CA GLY A 29 -0.36 13.68 7.55
C GLY A 29 0.39 12.37 7.35
N TYR A 30 0.38 11.81 6.13
CA TYR A 30 1.09 10.57 5.84
C TYR A 30 2.53 10.88 5.44
N HIS A 31 3.41 10.90 6.42
CA HIS A 31 4.81 11.30 6.23
C HIS A 31 5.75 10.12 5.96
N ILE A 32 5.29 8.90 6.19
CA ILE A 32 6.12 7.71 6.05
C ILE A 32 5.61 6.88 4.89
N LYS A 33 6.43 6.73 3.86
CA LYS A 33 6.18 5.80 2.76
C LYS A 33 7.19 4.67 2.86
N ALA A 34 6.73 3.44 2.74
CA ALA A 34 7.60 2.28 2.84
C ALA A 34 7.19 1.20 1.86
N PHE A 35 8.17 0.36 1.50
CA PHE A 35 7.92 -0.88 0.78
C PHE A 35 8.26 -2.03 1.69
N ILE A 36 7.35 -3.00 1.79
CA ILE A 36 7.53 -4.15 2.66
C ILE A 36 7.54 -5.42 1.82
N ASN A 37 8.66 -6.13 1.85
CA ASN A 37 8.72 -7.47 1.32
C ASN A 37 8.19 -8.42 2.40
N LEU A 38 7.27 -9.30 2.03
CA LEU A 38 6.66 -10.24 2.95
C LEU A 38 6.64 -11.63 2.33
N GLU A 39 7.01 -12.62 3.12
CA GLU A 39 6.91 -14.01 2.73
C GLU A 39 5.61 -14.57 3.28
N VAL A 40 4.68 -14.93 2.39
CA VAL A 40 3.41 -15.54 2.78
C VAL A 40 3.36 -16.94 2.21
N ALA A 41 3.19 -17.94 3.09
CA ALA A 41 3.05 -19.31 2.64
C ALA A 41 1.81 -19.47 1.77
N PRO A 42 1.85 -20.33 0.72
CA PRO A 42 0.69 -20.52 -0.16
C PRO A 42 -0.61 -20.86 0.58
N LYS A 43 -0.52 -21.62 1.66
CA LYS A 43 -1.68 -22.02 2.47
C LYS A 43 -2.34 -20.85 3.19
N ASP A 44 -1.59 -19.75 3.43
CA ASP A 44 -2.08 -18.61 4.18
C ASP A 44 -2.63 -17.48 3.29
N LYS A 45 -2.46 -17.58 1.97
CA LYS A 45 -2.87 -16.51 1.06
C LYS A 45 -4.36 -16.20 1.13
N LYS A 46 -5.21 -17.21 1.32
CA LYS A 46 -6.65 -17.01 1.41
C LYS A 46 -7.05 -16.08 2.55
N GLU A 47 -6.37 -16.18 3.68
CA GLU A 47 -6.62 -15.32 4.83
C GLU A 47 -5.92 -13.98 4.68
N PHE A 48 -4.75 -13.98 4.08
CA PHE A 48 -3.93 -12.78 3.92
C PHE A 48 -4.61 -11.73 3.06
N TYR A 49 -5.13 -12.12 1.89
CA TYR A 49 -5.68 -11.14 0.94
C TYR A 49 -6.84 -10.31 1.53
N PRO A 50 -7.86 -10.91 2.15
CA PRO A 50 -8.91 -10.10 2.79
C PRO A 50 -8.39 -9.23 3.92
N TYR A 51 -7.44 -9.73 4.69
CA TYR A 51 -6.82 -8.98 5.76
C TYR A 51 -6.14 -7.72 5.24
N ILE A 52 -5.33 -7.87 4.19
CA ILE A 52 -4.55 -6.74 3.66
C ILE A 52 -5.45 -5.73 2.93
N GLU A 53 -6.51 -6.20 2.28
CA GLU A 53 -7.45 -5.33 1.60
C GLU A 53 -8.17 -4.36 2.55
N ASN A 54 -8.30 -4.74 3.80
CA ASN A 54 -8.97 -3.92 4.81
C ASN A 54 -8.05 -2.86 5.46
N TRP A 55 -6.77 -2.84 5.08
CA TRP A 55 -5.82 -1.85 5.58
C TRP A 55 -5.78 -0.64 4.63
N PRO A 56 -6.38 0.50 4.99
CA PRO A 56 -6.35 1.67 4.10
C PRO A 56 -4.95 2.26 3.90
N ASN A 57 -4.02 1.92 4.78
CA ASN A 57 -2.61 2.34 4.67
C ASN A 57 -1.86 1.58 3.58
N VAL A 58 -2.42 0.46 3.10
CA VAL A 58 -1.82 -0.31 2.01
C VAL A 58 -2.26 0.31 0.69
N ILE A 59 -1.30 0.91 -0.01
CA ILE A 59 -1.57 1.56 -1.29
C ILE A 59 -1.58 0.53 -2.41
N GLU A 60 -0.69 -0.45 -2.31
CA GLU A 60 -0.56 -1.49 -3.32
C GLU A 60 -0.03 -2.77 -2.68
N CYS A 61 -0.51 -3.92 -3.13
CA CYS A 61 0.01 -5.21 -2.71
C CYS A 61 0.22 -6.06 -3.94
N ASN A 62 1.46 -6.45 -4.19
CA ASN A 62 1.85 -7.18 -5.39
C ASN A 62 2.37 -8.56 -5.01
N CYS A 63 1.97 -9.57 -5.78
CA CYS A 63 2.60 -10.88 -5.72
C CYS A 63 3.80 -10.84 -6.66
N VAL A 64 4.97 -11.17 -6.14
CA VAL A 64 6.23 -11.00 -6.88
C VAL A 64 7.05 -12.28 -6.86
N THR A 65 8.04 -12.34 -7.75
CA THR A 65 9.04 -13.41 -7.78
C THR A 65 10.20 -13.08 -6.84
N GLY A 66 10.98 -14.08 -6.49
CA GLY A 66 12.17 -13.91 -5.64
C GLY A 66 11.99 -14.54 -4.26
N ASP A 67 12.81 -14.11 -3.32
CA ASP A 67 12.84 -14.68 -1.98
C ASP A 67 11.59 -14.38 -1.15
N TYR A 68 10.94 -13.27 -1.48
CA TYR A 68 9.69 -12.85 -0.84
C TYR A 68 8.57 -12.94 -1.85
N SER A 69 7.40 -13.39 -1.42
CA SER A 69 6.27 -13.59 -2.33
C SER A 69 5.41 -12.36 -2.53
N MET A 70 5.49 -11.39 -1.62
CA MET A 70 4.67 -10.18 -1.67
C MET A 70 5.52 -8.92 -1.54
N LEU A 71 5.12 -7.88 -2.25
CA LEU A 71 5.69 -6.54 -2.12
C LEU A 71 4.55 -5.56 -1.92
N LEU A 72 4.55 -4.91 -0.76
CA LEU A 72 3.53 -3.94 -0.38
C LEU A 72 4.10 -2.54 -0.44
N GLU A 73 3.31 -1.61 -0.97
CA GLU A 73 3.57 -0.19 -0.80
C GLU A 73 2.60 0.32 0.26
N VAL A 74 3.11 0.97 1.30
CA VAL A 74 2.30 1.44 2.43
C VAL A 74 2.63 2.88 2.76
N GLN A 75 1.67 3.57 3.38
CA GLN A 75 1.86 4.93 3.88
C GLN A 75 1.28 5.04 5.29
N PHE A 76 2.07 5.59 6.19
CA PHE A 76 1.70 5.75 7.60
C PHE A 76 2.02 7.16 8.07
N LYS A 77 1.36 7.56 9.16
CA LYS A 77 1.56 8.89 9.75
C LYS A 77 2.79 8.95 10.63
N SER A 78 3.18 7.81 11.20
CA SER A 78 4.34 7.74 12.10
C SER A 78 5.05 6.41 11.96
N THR A 79 6.30 6.37 12.42
CA THR A 79 7.07 5.14 12.47
C THR A 79 6.48 4.14 13.47
N ASP A 80 5.86 4.62 14.54
CA ASP A 80 5.21 3.74 15.52
C ASP A 80 4.05 2.98 14.89
N GLU A 81 3.22 3.64 14.09
CA GLU A 81 2.13 2.98 13.38
C GLU A 81 2.65 1.96 12.37
N LEU A 82 3.72 2.30 11.66
CA LEU A 82 4.37 1.39 10.72
C LEU A 82 4.90 0.15 11.45
N ASP A 83 5.57 0.35 12.57
CA ASP A 83 6.11 -0.75 13.36
C ASP A 83 5.02 -1.69 13.83
N GLN A 84 3.90 -1.15 14.28
CA GLN A 84 2.75 -1.95 14.70
C GLN A 84 2.21 -2.80 13.54
N PHE A 85 2.08 -2.19 12.38
CA PHE A 85 1.64 -2.90 11.17
C PHE A 85 2.60 -4.04 10.80
N ILE A 86 3.90 -3.77 10.84
CA ILE A 86 4.92 -4.79 10.55
C ILE A 86 4.80 -5.96 11.51
N GLY A 87 4.57 -5.68 12.80
CA GLY A 87 4.38 -6.72 13.80
C GLY A 87 3.21 -7.63 13.48
N GLU A 88 2.12 -7.07 12.96
CA GLU A 88 0.97 -7.87 12.53
C GLU A 88 1.29 -8.71 11.29
N LEU A 89 2.04 -8.15 10.34
CA LEU A 89 2.45 -8.89 9.14
C LEU A 89 3.33 -10.09 9.48
N GLN A 90 4.13 -9.99 10.53
CA GLN A 90 5.06 -11.06 10.91
C GLN A 90 4.34 -12.33 11.37
N VAL A 91 3.04 -12.26 11.64
CA VAL A 91 2.22 -13.46 11.85
C VAL A 91 2.19 -14.34 10.60
N TYR A 92 2.28 -13.73 9.43
CA TYR A 92 2.24 -14.45 8.15
C TYR A 92 3.60 -14.93 7.67
N GLY A 93 4.67 -14.27 8.08
CA GLY A 93 6.01 -14.66 7.67
C GLY A 93 7.04 -13.55 7.85
N ARG A 94 8.21 -13.76 7.24
CA ARG A 94 9.33 -12.82 7.34
C ARG A 94 9.02 -11.54 6.58
N THR A 95 9.48 -10.44 7.14
CA THR A 95 9.33 -9.12 6.52
C THR A 95 10.70 -8.47 6.31
N LYS A 96 10.76 -7.64 5.27
CA LYS A 96 11.90 -6.73 5.05
C LYS A 96 11.33 -5.40 4.64
N THR A 97 11.56 -4.38 5.46
CA THR A 97 10.98 -3.06 5.27
C THR A 97 12.01 -2.09 4.72
N LEU A 98 11.61 -1.35 3.69
CA LEU A 98 12.42 -0.31 3.06
C LEU A 98 11.66 1.00 3.21
N ILE A 99 12.19 1.93 4.00
CA ILE A 99 11.57 3.25 4.16
C ILE A 99 12.09 4.15 3.04
N VAL A 100 11.17 4.83 2.36
CA VAL A 100 11.52 5.73 1.27
C VAL A 100 11.98 7.06 1.86
N PHE A 101 13.21 7.46 1.55
CA PHE A 101 13.71 8.77 1.94
C PHE A 101 13.20 9.87 1.02
N SER A 102 13.18 9.59 -0.29
CA SER A 102 12.74 10.58 -1.28
C SER A 102 12.31 9.86 -2.55
N THR A 103 11.45 10.52 -3.32
CA THR A 103 10.96 10.00 -4.58
C THR A 103 11.31 11.00 -5.67
N SER A 104 12.22 10.63 -6.58
CA SER A 104 12.67 11.52 -7.64
C SER A 104 11.70 11.57 -8.82
N VAL A 105 10.96 10.48 -9.04
CA VAL A 105 9.91 10.42 -10.06
C VAL A 105 8.65 9.91 -9.37
N GLU A 106 7.67 10.78 -9.21
CA GLU A 106 6.38 10.40 -8.63
C GLU A 106 5.62 9.47 -9.57
N HIS A 107 4.65 8.73 -9.00
CA HIS A 107 3.81 7.86 -9.81
C HIS A 107 3.21 8.62 -10.99
N ARG A 108 3.29 8.05 -12.16
CA ARG A 108 2.69 8.61 -13.37
C ARG A 108 2.21 7.47 -14.27
N GLU A 109 1.29 7.81 -15.15
CA GLU A 109 0.76 6.84 -16.11
C GLU A 109 1.83 6.43 -17.13
N VAL A 110 1.71 5.19 -17.60
CA VAL A 110 2.52 4.72 -18.72
C VAL A 110 2.12 5.54 -19.95
N ALA A 111 3.15 6.01 -20.70
CA ALA A 111 2.88 6.82 -21.88
C ALA A 111 2.10 6.04 -22.91
N VAL A 112 1.08 6.70 -23.50
CA VAL A 112 0.34 6.17 -24.65
C VAL A 112 1.13 6.47 -25.91
N GLN A 113 1.43 5.44 -26.69
CA GLN A 113 2.16 5.59 -27.95
C GLN A 113 1.26 5.36 -29.15
#